data_42679a72e2d1617ed817e8713a168678
#
_entry.id   42679a72e2d1617ed817e8713a168678
#
_cell.length_a   1.000
_cell.length_b   1.000
_cell.length_c   1.000
_cell.angle_alpha   90.00
_cell.angle_beta   90.00
_cell.angle_gamma   90.00
#
_symmetry.space_group_name_H-M   'P 1'
#
loop_
_entity.id
_entity.type
_entity.pdbx_description
1 polymer ?
#
loop_
_entity_poly.entity_id
_entity_poly.type
_entity_poly.pdbx_seq_one_letter_code
_entity_poly.pdbx_strand_id
1 'polypeptide(L)'
;MRGASVKDNLHTVECAGKYLNNKVCALDLAGAEGLYATSLYEEVFKKAGRLGIPFTIHAGEAAGPESIWAAIKFGASRIGHGIRSIEDERLVEYLAKHEIPIEVCPISNMQTKVYDDIKKYPLKRLLDNGVHATLNTDNRTVSNTCLLKERSFVKDKLGLTDRDIELMENYSEKAAFNIG
;
A
#
# COMPACT_ATOMS: atom_id res chain seq x y z
N MET A 1 11.78 3.40 -8.32
CA MET A 1 11.66 1.93 -8.39
C MET A 1 12.73 1.29 -7.52
N ARG A 2 12.39 0.29 -6.73
CA ARG A 2 13.38 -0.49 -5.97
C ARG A 2 14.39 -1.14 -6.92
N GLY A 3 15.66 -1.17 -6.55
CA GLY A 3 16.77 -1.68 -7.38
C GLY A 3 17.32 -0.69 -8.42
N ALA A 4 16.63 0.40 -8.73
CA ALA A 4 17.21 1.47 -9.52
C ALA A 4 18.16 2.34 -8.69
N SER A 5 19.10 3.04 -9.34
CA SER A 5 20.01 3.94 -8.63
C SER A 5 19.26 5.10 -7.96
N VAL A 6 19.85 5.67 -6.91
CA VAL A 6 19.30 6.88 -6.25
C VAL A 6 19.16 8.00 -7.27
N LYS A 7 20.13 8.17 -8.18
CA LYS A 7 20.10 9.17 -9.24
C LYS A 7 18.90 9.02 -10.16
N ASP A 8 18.60 7.80 -10.60
CA ASP A 8 17.45 7.52 -11.48
C ASP A 8 16.12 7.76 -10.77
N ASN A 9 16.02 7.37 -9.51
CA ASN A 9 14.85 7.64 -8.70
C ASN A 9 14.65 9.14 -8.44
N LEU A 10 15.71 9.90 -8.17
CA LEU A 10 15.63 11.35 -8.03
C LEU A 10 15.22 12.03 -9.34
N HIS A 11 15.71 11.54 -10.48
CA HIS A 11 15.27 12.02 -11.80
C HIS A 11 13.79 11.74 -12.04
N THR A 12 13.30 10.55 -11.65
CA THR A 12 11.86 10.22 -11.72
C THR A 12 11.02 11.20 -10.91
N VAL A 13 11.46 11.55 -9.70
CA VAL A 13 10.78 12.55 -8.84
C VAL A 13 10.75 13.93 -9.52
N GLU A 14 11.86 14.35 -10.14
CA GLU A 14 11.92 15.62 -10.88
C GLU A 14 10.96 15.66 -12.06
N CYS A 15 10.92 14.56 -12.82
CA CYS A 15 9.99 14.43 -13.95
C CYS A 15 8.53 14.46 -13.46
N ALA A 16 8.21 13.72 -12.40
CA ALA A 16 6.88 13.72 -11.81
C ALA A 16 6.46 15.13 -11.35
N GLY A 17 7.36 15.87 -10.71
CA GLY A 17 7.10 17.24 -10.28
C GLY A 17 6.74 18.21 -11.41
N LYS A 18 7.33 18.01 -12.62
CA LYS A 18 6.99 18.83 -13.79
C LYS A 18 5.56 18.61 -14.30
N TYR A 19 5.00 17.43 -14.02
CA TYR A 19 3.66 17.03 -14.50
C TYR A 19 2.64 16.88 -13.37
N LEU A 20 3.00 17.28 -12.14
CA LEU A 20 2.08 17.24 -11.01
C LEU A 20 0.85 18.07 -11.32
N ASN A 21 -0.33 17.52 -11.03
CA ASN A 21 -1.66 18.05 -11.39
C ASN A 21 -1.90 18.17 -12.91
N ASN A 22 -0.97 17.64 -13.71
CA ASN A 22 -1.12 17.52 -15.16
C ASN A 22 -0.68 16.12 -15.59
N LYS A 23 -1.56 15.14 -15.46
CA LYS A 23 -1.38 13.69 -15.72
C LYS A 23 -0.62 12.91 -14.65
N VAL A 24 0.07 13.55 -13.71
CA VAL A 24 0.69 12.93 -12.55
C VAL A 24 -0.02 13.43 -11.30
N CYS A 25 -0.52 12.51 -10.47
CA CYS A 25 -1.14 12.84 -9.18
C CYS A 25 -0.28 12.44 -7.99
N ALA A 26 0.58 11.42 -8.13
CA ALA A 26 1.40 10.90 -7.04
C ALA A 26 2.57 10.05 -7.57
N LEU A 27 3.43 9.62 -6.65
CA LEU A 27 4.48 8.62 -6.87
C LEU A 27 4.15 7.33 -6.13
N ASP A 28 4.73 6.22 -6.62
CA ASP A 28 4.73 4.94 -5.92
C ASP A 28 6.14 4.34 -5.91
N LEU A 29 6.55 3.77 -4.77
CA LEU A 29 7.75 2.95 -4.68
C LEU A 29 7.38 1.48 -4.75
N ALA A 30 7.61 0.85 -5.89
CA ALA A 30 7.37 -0.56 -6.14
C ALA A 30 8.65 -1.33 -6.48
N GLY A 31 8.57 -2.67 -6.46
CA GLY A 31 9.65 -3.60 -6.78
C GLY A 31 10.06 -4.47 -5.59
N ALA A 32 11.19 -5.16 -5.67
CA ALA A 32 11.61 -6.20 -4.73
C ALA A 32 11.92 -5.66 -3.32
N GLU A 33 10.89 -5.56 -2.48
CA GLU A 33 11.00 -5.05 -1.10
C GLU A 33 12.00 -5.86 -0.26
N GLY A 34 11.98 -7.18 -0.38
CA GLY A 34 12.87 -8.06 0.38
C GLY A 34 14.35 -7.92 0.03
N LEU A 35 14.69 -7.34 -1.14
CA LEU A 35 16.07 -7.09 -1.56
C LEU A 35 16.50 -5.64 -1.32
N TYR A 36 15.58 -4.70 -1.36
CA TYR A 36 15.84 -3.26 -1.27
C TYR A 36 14.95 -2.63 -0.22
N ALA A 37 15.48 -2.54 1.00
CA ALA A 37 14.76 -2.02 2.16
C ALA A 37 14.21 -0.61 1.91
N THR A 38 13.01 -0.33 2.44
CA THR A 38 12.35 0.99 2.32
C THR A 38 13.24 2.12 2.81
N SER A 39 14.01 1.90 3.88
CA SER A 39 14.92 2.89 4.47
C SER A 39 15.97 3.46 3.51
N LEU A 40 16.32 2.76 2.43
CA LEU A 40 17.28 3.21 1.43
C LEU A 40 16.79 4.40 0.58
N TYR A 41 15.49 4.68 0.61
CA TYR A 41 14.85 5.67 -0.27
C TYR A 41 14.50 6.99 0.43
N GLU A 42 15.04 7.23 1.64
CA GLU A 42 14.74 8.44 2.42
C GLU A 42 15.01 9.74 1.64
N GLU A 43 16.14 9.83 0.93
CA GLU A 43 16.51 11.00 0.14
C GLU A 43 15.50 11.27 -1.00
N VAL A 44 15.05 10.20 -1.66
CA VAL A 44 14.08 10.26 -2.76
C VAL A 44 12.76 10.87 -2.28
N PHE A 45 12.24 10.38 -1.14
CA PHE A 45 10.97 10.85 -0.59
C PHE A 45 11.07 12.21 0.10
N LYS A 46 12.21 12.54 0.69
CA LYS A 46 12.48 13.93 1.12
C LYS A 46 12.39 14.91 -0.04
N LYS A 47 12.89 14.53 -1.22
CA LYS A 47 12.76 15.35 -2.44
C LYS A 47 11.31 15.44 -2.91
N ALA A 48 10.58 14.31 -2.96
CA ALA A 48 9.16 14.28 -3.31
C ALA A 48 8.35 15.22 -2.40
N GLY A 49 8.55 15.12 -1.09
CA GLY A 49 7.89 15.99 -0.11
C GLY A 49 8.21 17.48 -0.31
N ARG A 50 9.47 17.84 -0.61
CA ARG A 50 9.83 19.23 -0.92
C ARG A 50 9.15 19.78 -2.18
N LEU A 51 8.81 18.91 -3.14
CA LEU A 51 8.08 19.27 -4.34
C LEU A 51 6.55 19.17 -4.19
N GLY A 52 6.06 18.85 -2.99
CA GLY A 52 4.64 18.69 -2.71
C GLY A 52 3.98 17.50 -3.43
N ILE A 53 4.77 16.50 -3.86
CA ILE A 53 4.26 15.33 -4.57
C ILE A 53 3.82 14.31 -3.53
N PRO A 54 2.51 13.95 -3.46
CA PRO A 54 2.06 12.87 -2.59
C PRO A 54 2.58 11.52 -3.11
N PHE A 55 2.64 10.52 -2.22
CA PHE A 55 3.14 9.21 -2.61
C PHE A 55 2.57 8.07 -1.77
N THR A 56 2.53 6.90 -2.38
CA THR A 56 2.37 5.60 -1.72
C THR A 56 3.70 4.84 -1.75
N ILE A 57 3.87 3.89 -0.85
CA ILE A 57 5.07 3.05 -0.80
C ILE A 57 4.62 1.61 -0.55
N HIS A 58 4.98 0.69 -1.45
CA HIS A 58 4.85 -0.74 -1.19
C HIS A 58 5.71 -1.09 0.02
N ALA A 59 5.09 -1.46 1.13
CA ALA A 59 5.75 -1.79 2.38
C ALA A 59 4.92 -2.79 3.19
N GLY A 60 5.60 -3.76 3.82
CA GLY A 60 4.93 -4.79 4.59
C GLY A 60 4.26 -5.86 3.73
N GLU A 61 4.82 -6.16 2.58
CA GLU A 61 4.55 -7.34 1.77
C GLU A 61 5.63 -8.39 2.01
N ALA A 62 6.85 -8.17 1.52
CA ALA A 62 7.98 -9.07 1.68
C ALA A 62 8.83 -8.75 2.93
N ALA A 63 8.86 -7.49 3.37
CA ALA A 63 9.48 -7.06 4.64
C ALA A 63 8.41 -6.89 5.73
N GLY A 64 8.84 -6.74 6.97
CA GLY A 64 7.97 -6.63 8.13
C GLY A 64 7.48 -5.21 8.45
N PRO A 65 6.95 -4.99 9.67
CA PRO A 65 6.47 -3.69 10.14
C PRO A 65 7.48 -2.56 10.06
N GLU A 66 8.78 -2.85 10.15
CA GLU A 66 9.87 -1.87 10.03
C GLU A 66 9.87 -1.13 8.69
N SER A 67 9.45 -1.82 7.61
CA SER A 67 9.31 -1.23 6.28
C SER A 67 8.15 -0.24 6.23
N ILE A 68 7.04 -0.57 6.89
CA ILE A 68 5.87 0.29 6.99
C ILE A 68 6.19 1.53 7.83
N TRP A 69 6.86 1.36 8.98
CA TRP A 69 7.33 2.48 9.79
C TRP A 69 8.24 3.44 9.03
N ALA A 70 9.13 2.90 8.18
CA ALA A 70 9.98 3.72 7.31
C ALA A 70 9.14 4.53 6.31
N ALA A 71 8.14 3.92 5.67
CA ALA A 71 7.24 4.59 4.75
C ALA A 71 6.44 5.72 5.44
N ILE A 72 5.92 5.47 6.63
CA ILE A 72 5.23 6.47 7.47
C ILE A 72 6.17 7.63 7.80
N LYS A 73 7.40 7.34 8.25
CA LYS A 73 8.42 8.35 8.57
C LYS A 73 8.74 9.25 7.37
N PHE A 74 8.67 8.73 6.16
CA PHE A 74 8.90 9.51 4.95
C PHE A 74 7.71 10.39 4.57
N GLY A 75 6.54 10.17 5.16
CA GLY A 75 5.31 10.90 4.90
C GLY A 75 4.45 10.28 3.81
N ALA A 76 4.52 8.95 3.63
CA ALA A 76 3.64 8.25 2.70
C ALA A 76 2.17 8.51 3.06
N SER A 77 1.38 8.91 2.07
CA SER A 77 -0.06 9.16 2.25
C SER A 77 -0.87 7.87 2.30
N ARG A 78 -0.34 6.79 1.73
CA ARG A 78 -0.88 5.42 1.74
C ARG A 78 0.27 4.43 1.82
N ILE A 79 -0.04 3.20 2.21
CA ILE A 79 0.92 2.09 2.26
C ILE A 79 0.46 1.00 1.30
N GLY A 80 1.24 0.73 0.25
CA GLY A 80 1.00 -0.41 -0.64
C GLY A 80 1.14 -1.71 0.15
N HIS A 81 0.22 -2.63 -0.03
CA HIS A 81 -0.01 -3.84 0.75
C HIS A 81 -0.26 -3.56 2.23
N GLY A 82 0.75 -3.28 3.02
CA GLY A 82 0.64 -2.99 4.44
C GLY A 82 0.15 -4.15 5.30
N ILE A 83 -0.02 -5.34 4.73
CA ILE A 83 -0.73 -6.46 5.37
C ILE A 83 0.01 -7.03 6.59
N ARG A 84 1.34 -6.90 6.64
CA ARG A 84 2.16 -7.32 7.77
C ARG A 84 2.18 -6.31 8.92
N SER A 85 1.44 -5.20 8.82
CA SER A 85 1.21 -4.29 9.95
C SER A 85 0.63 -5.01 11.17
N ILE A 86 -0.14 -6.09 10.95
CA ILE A 86 -0.73 -6.93 12.00
C ILE A 86 0.31 -7.55 12.95
N GLU A 87 1.58 -7.59 12.58
CA GLU A 87 2.69 -8.14 13.36
C GLU A 87 3.21 -7.16 14.44
N ASP A 88 2.77 -5.89 14.40
CA ASP A 88 3.11 -4.87 15.41
C ASP A 88 1.81 -4.14 15.84
N GLU A 89 1.32 -4.41 17.04
CA GLU A 89 0.09 -3.81 17.58
C GLU A 89 0.16 -2.28 17.62
N ARG A 90 1.32 -1.69 17.93
CA ARG A 90 1.51 -0.23 17.95
C ARG A 90 1.39 0.35 16.54
N LEU A 91 1.82 -0.40 15.51
CA LEU A 91 1.65 0.01 14.13
C LEU A 91 0.18 -0.01 13.72
N VAL A 92 -0.57 -1.06 14.10
CA VAL A 92 -2.01 -1.16 13.84
C VAL A 92 -2.75 0.02 14.48
N GLU A 93 -2.49 0.30 15.76
CA GLU A 93 -3.05 1.45 16.47
C GLU A 93 -2.69 2.79 15.80
N TYR A 94 -1.44 2.93 15.35
CA TYR A 94 -0.97 4.13 14.69
C TYR A 94 -1.67 4.36 13.35
N LEU A 95 -1.76 3.32 12.50
CA LEU A 95 -2.44 3.38 11.20
C LEU A 95 -3.93 3.75 11.37
N ALA A 96 -4.62 3.11 12.31
CA ALA A 96 -6.02 3.39 12.61
C ALA A 96 -6.22 4.83 13.13
N LYS A 97 -5.43 5.25 14.12
CA LYS A 97 -5.53 6.58 14.74
C LYS A 97 -5.27 7.72 13.77
N HIS A 98 -4.32 7.53 12.85
CA HIS A 98 -3.92 8.55 11.87
C HIS A 98 -4.62 8.38 10.53
N GLU A 99 -5.55 7.43 10.43
CA GLU A 99 -6.34 7.13 9.22
C GLU A 99 -5.45 6.90 7.98
N ILE A 100 -4.25 6.30 8.16
CA ILE A 100 -3.33 6.01 7.07
C ILE A 100 -3.83 4.75 6.34
N PRO A 101 -4.26 4.85 5.07
CA PRO A 101 -4.80 3.71 4.36
C PRO A 101 -3.72 2.69 3.98
N ILE A 102 -4.11 1.41 3.99
CA ILE A 102 -3.31 0.32 3.41
C ILE A 102 -4.01 -0.23 2.17
N GLU A 103 -3.24 -0.58 1.15
CA GLU A 103 -3.73 -1.04 -0.17
C GLU A 103 -3.62 -2.56 -0.25
N VAL A 104 -4.57 -3.30 0.36
CA VAL A 104 -4.47 -4.76 0.43
C VAL A 104 -4.78 -5.42 -0.91
N CYS A 105 -3.98 -6.43 -1.27
CA CYS A 105 -4.07 -7.17 -2.53
C CYS A 105 -4.20 -8.68 -2.23
N PRO A 106 -5.37 -9.18 -1.79
CA PRO A 106 -5.50 -10.51 -1.21
C PRO A 106 -5.05 -11.64 -2.14
N ILE A 107 -5.49 -11.66 -3.40
CA ILE A 107 -5.10 -12.71 -4.35
C ILE A 107 -3.60 -12.66 -4.62
N SER A 108 -3.02 -11.48 -4.86
CA SER A 108 -1.58 -11.32 -5.05
C SER A 108 -0.79 -11.81 -3.83
N ASN A 109 -1.19 -11.40 -2.61
CA ASN A 109 -0.50 -11.81 -1.38
C ASN A 109 -0.54 -13.32 -1.12
N MET A 110 -1.59 -14.01 -1.56
CA MET A 110 -1.63 -15.48 -1.51
C MET A 110 -0.72 -16.11 -2.57
N GLN A 111 -0.64 -15.54 -3.77
CA GLN A 111 0.21 -16.04 -4.85
C GLN A 111 1.70 -15.81 -4.56
N THR A 112 2.06 -14.67 -3.98
CA THR A 112 3.44 -14.34 -3.57
C THR A 112 3.83 -15.01 -2.25
N LYS A 113 2.91 -15.80 -1.66
CA LYS A 113 3.12 -16.54 -0.40
C LYS A 113 3.49 -15.65 0.80
N VAL A 114 2.98 -14.43 0.83
CA VAL A 114 3.02 -13.60 2.05
C VAL A 114 2.30 -14.33 3.18
N TYR A 115 1.23 -15.06 2.82
CA TYR A 115 0.51 -15.99 3.70
C TYR A 115 0.33 -17.33 2.97
N ASP A 116 0.69 -18.44 3.64
CA ASP A 116 0.49 -19.79 3.13
C ASP A 116 -0.93 -20.32 3.35
N ASP A 117 -1.62 -19.80 4.36
CA ASP A 117 -2.97 -20.21 4.75
C ASP A 117 -3.89 -19.00 4.75
N ILE A 118 -4.91 -19.05 3.90
CA ILE A 118 -5.94 -18.00 3.79
C ILE A 118 -6.63 -17.69 5.13
N LYS A 119 -6.78 -18.68 6.01
CA LYS A 119 -7.38 -18.51 7.33
C LYS A 119 -6.58 -17.60 8.25
N LYS A 120 -5.28 -17.43 7.96
CA LYS A 120 -4.37 -16.56 8.71
C LYS A 120 -4.30 -15.15 8.14
N TYR A 121 -4.90 -14.93 6.97
CA TYR A 121 -4.86 -13.62 6.31
C TYR A 121 -5.59 -12.58 7.16
N PRO A 122 -4.92 -11.49 7.59
CA PRO A 122 -5.38 -10.70 8.72
C PRO A 122 -6.36 -9.57 8.36
N LEU A 123 -6.86 -9.51 7.12
CA LEU A 123 -7.68 -8.38 6.65
C LEU A 123 -8.85 -8.06 7.57
N LYS A 124 -9.64 -9.07 7.95
CA LYS A 124 -10.78 -8.86 8.85
C LYS A 124 -10.35 -8.27 10.19
N ARG A 125 -9.24 -8.78 10.76
CA ARG A 125 -8.70 -8.27 12.04
C ARG A 125 -8.22 -6.82 11.92
N LEU A 126 -7.60 -6.45 10.80
CA LEU A 126 -7.18 -5.07 10.55
C LEU A 126 -8.37 -4.13 10.46
N LEU A 127 -9.43 -4.51 9.72
CA LEU A 127 -10.68 -3.75 9.65
C LEU A 127 -11.35 -3.60 11.02
N ASP A 128 -11.41 -4.69 11.81
CA ASP A 128 -12.00 -4.68 13.16
C ASP A 128 -11.21 -3.79 14.15
N ASN A 129 -9.91 -3.58 13.91
CA ASN A 129 -9.08 -2.64 14.65
C ASN A 129 -9.11 -1.21 14.09
N GLY A 130 -10.00 -0.92 13.13
CA GLY A 130 -10.20 0.42 12.57
C GLY A 130 -9.16 0.85 11.53
N VAL A 131 -8.32 -0.07 11.03
CA VAL A 131 -7.38 0.25 9.96
C VAL A 131 -8.14 0.49 8.65
N HIS A 132 -7.85 1.57 7.97
CA HIS A 132 -8.45 1.93 6.69
C HIS A 132 -7.85 1.06 5.56
N ALA A 133 -8.33 -0.18 5.43
CA ALA A 133 -7.90 -1.08 4.36
C ALA A 133 -8.73 -0.85 3.10
N THR A 134 -8.05 -0.65 1.95
CA THR A 134 -8.66 -0.55 0.62
C THR A 134 -8.41 -1.84 -0.15
N LEU A 135 -9.37 -2.26 -1.00
CA LEU A 135 -9.26 -3.50 -1.77
C LEU A 135 -8.66 -3.22 -3.14
N ASN A 136 -7.56 -3.89 -3.48
CA ASN A 136 -6.79 -3.66 -4.69
C ASN A 136 -6.42 -4.96 -5.37
N THR A 137 -6.04 -4.88 -6.65
CA THR A 137 -5.74 -6.05 -7.48
C THR A 137 -4.25 -6.35 -7.59
N ASP A 138 -3.39 -5.39 -7.28
CA ASP A 138 -1.99 -5.40 -7.71
C ASP A 138 -1.89 -5.59 -9.24
N ASN A 139 -0.95 -6.34 -9.75
CA ASN A 139 -0.78 -6.61 -11.18
C ASN A 139 -1.86 -7.57 -11.70
N ARG A 140 -2.89 -7.02 -12.34
CA ARG A 140 -4.03 -7.79 -12.85
C ARG A 140 -3.66 -8.89 -13.83
N THR A 141 -2.64 -8.66 -14.64
CA THR A 141 -2.19 -9.63 -15.65
C THR A 141 -1.48 -10.81 -14.98
N VAL A 142 -0.54 -10.54 -14.08
CA VAL A 142 0.21 -11.57 -13.36
C VAL A 142 -0.70 -12.37 -12.43
N SER A 143 -1.52 -11.68 -11.64
CA SER A 143 -2.43 -12.32 -10.69
C SER A 143 -3.71 -12.87 -11.34
N ASN A 144 -3.93 -12.63 -12.63
CA ASN A 144 -5.16 -13.03 -13.36
C ASN A 144 -6.42 -12.63 -12.58
N THR A 145 -6.47 -11.40 -12.08
CA THR A 145 -7.54 -10.90 -11.22
C THR A 145 -8.15 -9.61 -11.75
N CYS A 146 -9.26 -9.23 -11.16
CA CYS A 146 -9.90 -7.93 -11.29
C CYS A 146 -10.63 -7.62 -9.98
N LEU A 147 -11.07 -6.38 -9.79
CA LEU A 147 -11.69 -5.96 -8.52
C LEU A 147 -12.92 -6.81 -8.14
N LEU A 148 -13.72 -7.23 -9.11
CA LEU A 148 -14.86 -8.14 -8.85
C LEU A 148 -14.40 -9.50 -8.31
N LYS A 149 -13.32 -10.06 -8.83
CA LYS A 149 -12.74 -11.31 -8.32
C LYS A 149 -12.19 -11.13 -6.90
N GLU A 150 -11.50 -10.01 -6.62
CA GLU A 150 -11.02 -9.69 -5.27
C GLU A 150 -12.20 -9.60 -4.28
N ARG A 151 -13.29 -8.90 -4.65
CA ARG A 151 -14.52 -8.81 -3.83
C ARG A 151 -15.11 -10.19 -3.52
N SER A 152 -15.29 -11.03 -4.54
CA SER A 152 -15.77 -12.40 -4.34
C SER A 152 -14.80 -13.18 -3.46
N PHE A 153 -13.51 -13.07 -3.71
CA PHE A 153 -12.48 -13.78 -2.94
C PHE A 153 -12.53 -13.43 -1.44
N VAL A 154 -12.58 -12.14 -1.08
CA VAL A 154 -12.61 -11.75 0.33
C VAL A 154 -13.93 -12.13 1.03
N LYS A 155 -15.05 -12.15 0.31
CA LYS A 155 -16.33 -12.65 0.83
C LYS A 155 -16.29 -14.16 1.05
N ASP A 156 -15.90 -14.91 0.03
CA ASP A 156 -15.99 -16.37 0.03
C ASP A 156 -14.91 -17.03 0.89
N LYS A 157 -13.73 -16.45 0.95
CA LYS A 157 -12.55 -17.04 1.62
C LYS A 157 -12.22 -16.43 2.97
N LEU A 158 -12.52 -15.15 3.16
CA LEU A 158 -12.22 -14.42 4.41
C LEU A 158 -13.48 -14.10 5.21
N GLY A 159 -14.68 -14.39 4.68
CA GLY A 159 -15.94 -14.16 5.38
C GLY A 159 -16.30 -12.69 5.58
N LEU A 160 -15.77 -11.78 4.74
CA LEU A 160 -16.13 -10.38 4.79
C LEU A 160 -17.60 -10.20 4.37
N THR A 161 -18.29 -9.33 5.09
CA THR A 161 -19.68 -8.98 4.81
C THR A 161 -19.79 -7.88 3.74
N ASP A 162 -20.99 -7.65 3.21
CA ASP A 162 -21.23 -6.53 2.30
C ASP A 162 -20.92 -5.18 2.96
N ARG A 163 -21.17 -5.07 4.28
CA ARG A 163 -20.81 -3.89 5.07
C ARG A 163 -19.30 -3.65 5.13
N ASP A 164 -18.50 -4.72 5.29
CA ASP A 164 -17.04 -4.61 5.27
C ASP A 164 -16.55 -4.13 3.90
N ILE A 165 -17.15 -4.65 2.81
CA ILE A 165 -16.82 -4.21 1.43
C ILE A 165 -17.17 -2.75 1.21
N GLU A 166 -18.36 -2.32 1.60
CA GLU A 166 -18.80 -0.93 1.51
C GLU A 166 -17.85 0.00 2.30
N LEU A 167 -17.43 -0.42 3.50
CA LEU A 167 -16.45 0.32 4.29
C LEU A 167 -15.12 0.48 3.56
N MET A 168 -14.60 -0.61 2.95
CA MET A 168 -13.36 -0.57 2.17
C MET A 168 -13.49 0.32 0.93
N GLU A 169 -14.64 0.35 0.28
CA GLU A 169 -14.93 1.23 -0.85
C GLU A 169 -14.91 2.70 -0.43
N ASN A 170 -15.55 3.04 0.68
CA ASN A 170 -15.52 4.39 1.26
C ASN A 170 -14.09 4.83 1.61
N TYR A 171 -13.26 3.93 2.15
CA TYR A 171 -11.85 4.20 2.39
C TYR A 171 -11.08 4.44 1.08
N SER A 172 -11.40 3.67 0.02
CA SER A 172 -10.76 3.81 -1.29
C SER A 172 -11.05 5.17 -1.93
N GLU A 173 -12.29 5.64 -1.85
CA GLU A 173 -12.68 6.96 -2.36
C GLU A 173 -11.93 8.10 -1.66
N LYS A 174 -11.85 8.03 -0.32
CA LYS A 174 -11.12 9.03 0.49
C LYS A 174 -9.61 9.01 0.25
N ALA A 175 -9.06 7.83 0.00
CA ALA A 175 -7.62 7.61 -0.18
C ALA A 175 -7.14 7.92 -1.61
N ALA A 176 -8.04 8.10 -2.58
CA ALA A 176 -7.68 8.33 -3.97
C ALA A 176 -6.84 9.61 -4.12
N PHE A 177 -5.73 9.52 -4.88
CA PHE A 177 -5.02 10.71 -5.32
C PHE A 177 -5.79 11.35 -6.47
N ASN A 178 -6.28 12.55 -6.25
CA ASN A 178 -7.04 13.28 -7.26
C ASN A 178 -6.10 14.14 -8.10
N ILE A 179 -6.35 14.16 -9.41
CA ILE A 179 -5.83 15.20 -10.29
C ILE A 179 -6.80 16.36 -10.11
N GLY A 180 -6.33 17.46 -9.51
CA GLY A 180 -7.11 18.67 -9.26
C GLY A 180 -7.59 19.33 -10.55
#